data_0a271c349f29f14f22cd92492dba7d80
#
_entry.id   0a271c349f29f14f22cd92492dba7d80
#
_cell.length_a   1.000
_cell.length_b   1.000
_cell.length_c   1.000
_cell.angle_alpha   90.00
_cell.angle_beta   90.00
_cell.angle_gamma   90.00
#
_symmetry.space_group_name_H-M   'P 1'
#
loop_
_entity.id
_entity.type
_entity.pdbx_description
1 polymer ?
#
loop_
_entity_poly.entity_id
_entity_poly.type
_entity_poly.pdbx_seq_one_letter_code
_entity_poly.pdbx_strand_id
1 'polypeptide(L)'
;MMSETENTLGKDDVMDVFKKASESKDIPKIYFNGATLFLNPGDSSMLLSVNESPVAVINMSFTVAKSVAALLGSMIADVEEKTGNKIMLTEDIRTVLGMK
;
A
#
# COMPACT_ATOMS: atom_id res chain seq x y z
N MET A 1 -4.80 -18.34 1.54
CA MET A 1 -4.83 -17.90 1.93
C MET A 1 -4.69 -17.22 2.42
N MET A 2 -4.69 -16.67 2.27
CA MET A 2 -4.77 -16.04 3.03
C MET A 2 -5.55 -15.80 3.49
N SER A 3 -5.82 -15.63 3.19
CA SER A 3 -6.52 -15.14 3.98
C SER A 3 -6.60 -15.83 5.08
N GLU A 4 -6.22 -16.73 5.13
CA GLU A 4 -6.37 -17.38 6.26
C GLU A 4 -5.51 -17.01 7.30
N THR A 5 -4.34 -16.60 7.04
CA THR A 5 -3.40 -16.20 8.07
C THR A 5 -3.92 -15.03 8.82
N GLU A 6 -4.53 -14.11 8.10
CA GLU A 6 -5.04 -12.97 8.77
C GLU A 6 -6.22 -13.28 9.60
N ASN A 7 -6.87 -14.40 9.37
CA ASN A 7 -8.03 -14.77 10.14
C ASN A 7 -7.68 -15.44 11.44
N THR A 8 -6.41 -15.73 11.70
CA THR A 8 -6.04 -16.38 12.94
C THR A 8 -5.76 -15.40 14.07
N LEU A 9 -5.70 -14.10 13.77
CA LEU A 9 -5.45 -13.08 14.77
C LEU A 9 -6.69 -12.27 15.03
N GLY A 10 -6.99 -12.01 16.28
CA GLY A 10 -8.08 -11.09 16.60
C GLY A 10 -7.65 -9.67 16.39
N LYS A 11 -8.60 -8.76 16.48
CA LYS A 11 -8.36 -7.36 16.23
C LYS A 11 -7.33 -6.77 17.19
N ASP A 12 -7.45 -7.09 18.48
CA ASP A 12 -6.51 -6.57 19.47
C ASP A 12 -5.12 -7.14 19.28
N ASP A 13 -5.02 -8.41 18.85
CA ASP A 13 -3.74 -9.01 18.56
C ASP A 13 -3.06 -8.36 17.40
N VAL A 14 -3.82 -8.05 16.35
CA VAL A 14 -3.29 -7.37 15.15
C VAL A 14 -2.78 -5.99 15.51
N MET A 15 -3.54 -5.25 16.32
CA MET A 15 -3.13 -3.92 16.75
C MET A 15 -1.85 -3.95 17.58
N ASP A 16 -1.73 -4.96 18.44
CA ASP A 16 -0.54 -5.11 19.26
C ASP A 16 0.68 -5.42 18.40
N VAL A 17 0.51 -6.31 17.42
CA VAL A 17 1.60 -6.64 16.50
C VAL A 17 2.02 -5.40 15.72
N PHE A 18 1.07 -4.61 15.24
CA PHE A 18 1.38 -3.40 14.50
C PHE A 18 2.12 -2.40 15.37
N LYS A 19 1.69 -2.23 16.61
CA LYS A 19 2.34 -1.29 17.52
C LYS A 19 3.78 -1.71 17.78
N LYS A 20 4.00 -2.99 18.04
CA LYS A 20 5.36 -3.48 18.29
C LYS A 20 6.24 -3.33 17.06
N ALA A 21 5.71 -3.63 15.88
CA ALA A 21 6.46 -3.47 14.65
C ALA A 21 6.80 -2.01 14.39
N SER A 22 5.85 -1.11 14.69
CA SER A 22 6.06 0.33 14.49
C SER A 22 7.16 0.87 15.38
N GLU A 23 7.33 0.30 16.56
CA GLU A 23 8.32 0.75 17.52
C GLU A 23 9.65 0.02 17.39
N SER A 24 9.71 -1.05 16.62
CA SER A 24 10.91 -1.86 16.50
C SER A 24 11.92 -1.18 15.58
N LYS A 25 13.18 -1.22 15.96
CA LYS A 25 14.26 -0.71 15.11
C LYS A 25 14.61 -1.68 14.00
N ASP A 26 14.18 -2.94 14.13
CA ASP A 26 14.52 -3.98 13.17
C ASP A 26 13.51 -4.07 12.02
N ILE A 27 12.35 -3.44 12.15
CA ILE A 27 11.32 -3.46 11.11
C ILE A 27 11.39 -2.15 10.35
N PRO A 28 11.67 -2.20 9.04
CA PRO A 28 11.75 -0.96 8.25
C PRO A 28 10.40 -0.26 8.16
N LYS A 29 10.42 1.05 8.19
CA LYS A 29 9.25 1.88 7.94
C LYS A 29 9.58 2.74 6.75
N ILE A 30 8.79 2.60 5.69
CA ILE A 30 9.09 3.26 4.42
C ILE A 30 7.93 4.16 4.03
N TYR A 31 8.24 5.42 3.76
CA TYR A 31 7.29 6.32 3.15
C TYR A 31 7.58 6.38 1.67
N PHE A 32 6.56 6.44 0.84
CA PHE A 32 6.74 6.63 -0.59
C PHE A 32 5.56 7.43 -1.13
N ASN A 33 5.81 8.21 -2.17
CA ASN A 33 4.76 8.95 -2.85
C ASN A 33 4.73 8.66 -4.35
N GLY A 34 5.47 7.65 -4.79
CA GLY A 34 5.41 7.20 -6.16
C GLY A 34 5.61 5.70 -6.20
N ALA A 35 5.00 5.05 -7.18
CA ALA A 35 5.13 3.61 -7.34
C ALA A 35 5.09 3.26 -8.82
N THR A 36 5.93 2.31 -9.22
CA THR A 36 5.93 1.78 -10.59
C THR A 36 5.80 0.28 -10.49
N LEU A 37 4.89 -0.29 -11.27
CA LEU A 37 4.61 -1.71 -11.21
C LEU A 37 5.29 -2.43 -12.36
N PHE A 38 5.82 -3.60 -12.07
CA PHE A 38 6.46 -4.45 -13.05
C PHE A 38 5.86 -5.85 -13.00
N LEU A 39 5.58 -6.40 -14.17
CA LEU A 39 5.04 -7.75 -14.29
C LEU A 39 6.18 -8.70 -14.58
N ASN A 40 6.38 -9.68 -13.70
CA ASN A 40 7.39 -10.71 -13.88
C ASN A 40 6.68 -12.02 -14.25
N PRO A 41 7.40 -13.03 -14.75
CA PRO A 41 6.74 -14.29 -15.13
C PRO A 41 5.99 -14.96 -13.98
N GLY A 42 6.47 -14.89 -12.75
CA GLY A 42 5.85 -15.59 -11.64
C GLY A 42 5.27 -14.71 -10.56
N ASP A 43 5.53 -13.41 -10.60
CA ASP A 43 5.06 -12.51 -9.55
C ASP A 43 5.08 -11.08 -10.06
N SER A 44 4.91 -10.14 -9.16
CA SER A 44 4.95 -8.74 -9.50
C SER A 44 5.93 -8.00 -8.61
N SER A 45 6.45 -6.89 -9.11
CA SER A 45 7.35 -6.04 -8.36
C SER A 45 6.82 -4.62 -8.37
N MET A 46 7.06 -3.91 -7.28
CA MET A 46 6.67 -2.52 -7.19
C MET A 46 7.87 -1.72 -6.74
N LEU A 47 8.29 -0.78 -7.57
CA LEU A 47 9.36 0.15 -7.23
C LEU A 47 8.73 1.32 -6.49
N LEU A 48 9.16 1.54 -5.27
CA LEU A 48 8.68 2.65 -4.45
C LEU A 48 9.67 3.78 -4.51
N SER A 49 9.16 5.00 -4.63
CA SER A 49 10.03 6.17 -4.73
C SER A 49 9.46 7.33 -3.94
N VAL A 50 10.36 8.27 -3.60
CA VAL A 50 9.98 9.55 -3.01
C VAL A 50 10.53 10.62 -3.94
N ASN A 51 9.63 11.42 -4.50
CA ASN A 51 10.00 12.49 -5.44
C ASN A 51 10.93 11.94 -6.53
N GLU A 52 10.55 10.77 -7.06
CA GLU A 52 11.25 10.10 -8.17
C GLU A 52 12.57 9.44 -7.79
N SER A 53 12.98 9.49 -6.53
CA SER A 53 14.17 8.76 -6.08
C SER A 53 13.78 7.42 -5.51
N PRO A 54 14.34 6.32 -6.02
CA PRO A 54 13.97 4.99 -5.51
C PRO A 54 14.32 4.81 -4.05
N VAL A 55 13.42 4.22 -3.28
CA VAL A 55 13.67 3.93 -1.87
C VAL A 55 13.51 2.45 -1.56
N ALA A 56 12.77 1.69 -2.35
CA ALA A 56 12.59 0.27 -2.06
C ALA A 56 11.98 -0.45 -3.26
N VAL A 57 12.16 -1.75 -3.30
CA VAL A 57 11.47 -2.62 -4.25
C VAL A 57 10.73 -3.66 -3.42
N ILE A 58 9.47 -3.84 -3.72
CA ILE A 58 8.64 -4.83 -3.05
C ILE A 58 8.22 -5.86 -4.07
N ASN A 59 8.40 -7.14 -3.74
CA ASN A 59 7.97 -8.23 -4.59
C ASN A 59 6.81 -8.94 -3.93
N MET A 60 5.80 -9.31 -4.72
CA MET A 60 4.65 -10.00 -4.15
C MET A 60 4.04 -10.93 -5.18
N SER A 61 3.42 -12.01 -4.70
CA SER A 61 2.72 -12.91 -5.58
C SER A 61 1.51 -12.19 -6.18
N PHE A 62 0.98 -12.74 -7.29
CA PHE A 62 -0.20 -12.14 -7.90
C PHE A 62 -1.39 -12.15 -6.95
N THR A 63 -1.53 -13.24 -6.18
CA THR A 63 -2.64 -13.33 -5.22
C THR A 63 -2.55 -12.26 -4.15
N VAL A 64 -1.36 -12.06 -3.59
CA VAL A 64 -1.17 -11.02 -2.57
C VAL A 64 -1.37 -9.63 -3.17
N ALA A 65 -0.87 -9.42 -4.39
CA ALA A 65 -1.06 -8.13 -5.05
C ALA A 65 -2.54 -7.81 -5.21
N LYS A 66 -3.32 -8.80 -5.64
CA LYS A 66 -4.75 -8.61 -5.81
C LYS A 66 -5.45 -8.32 -4.48
N SER A 67 -5.05 -9.04 -3.43
CA SER A 67 -5.64 -8.85 -2.11
C SER A 67 -5.30 -7.47 -1.54
N VAL A 68 -4.06 -7.05 -1.68
CA VAL A 68 -3.65 -5.73 -1.19
C VAL A 68 -4.38 -4.63 -1.94
N ALA A 69 -4.50 -4.78 -3.27
CA ALA A 69 -5.19 -3.77 -4.07
C ALA A 69 -6.65 -3.64 -3.63
N ALA A 70 -7.31 -4.77 -3.36
CA ALA A 70 -8.70 -4.74 -2.93
C ALA A 70 -8.85 -4.10 -1.55
N LEU A 71 -7.95 -4.43 -0.63
CA LEU A 71 -7.98 -3.86 0.71
C LEU A 71 -7.74 -2.35 0.70
N LEU A 72 -6.76 -1.91 -0.08
CA LEU A 72 -6.47 -0.49 -0.19
C LEU A 72 -7.65 0.25 -0.83
N GLY A 73 -8.23 -0.32 -1.86
CA GLY A 73 -9.38 0.30 -2.51
C GLY A 73 -10.55 0.46 -1.57
N SER A 74 -10.81 -0.55 -0.76
CA SER A 74 -11.89 -0.51 0.21
C SER A 74 -11.64 0.55 1.29
N MET A 75 -10.40 0.62 1.78
CA MET A 75 -10.03 1.61 2.78
C MET A 75 -10.20 3.04 2.25
N ILE A 76 -9.73 3.28 1.03
CA ILE A 76 -9.85 4.61 0.43
C ILE A 76 -11.32 4.97 0.21
N ALA A 77 -12.13 4.02 -0.24
CA ALA A 77 -13.55 4.27 -0.42
C ALA A 77 -14.22 4.69 0.89
N ASP A 78 -13.84 4.07 2.00
CA ASP A 78 -14.33 4.43 3.32
C ASP A 78 -13.96 5.85 3.68
N VAL A 79 -12.71 6.22 3.45
CA VAL A 79 -12.24 7.57 3.75
C VAL A 79 -13.01 8.59 2.91
N GLU A 80 -13.21 8.29 1.63
CA GLU A 80 -13.95 9.20 0.75
C GLU A 80 -15.38 9.37 1.22
N GLU A 81 -16.01 8.29 1.64
CA GLU A 81 -17.38 8.36 2.10
C GLU A 81 -17.50 9.17 3.39
N LYS A 82 -16.63 8.92 4.34
CA LYS A 82 -16.73 9.56 5.66
C LYS A 82 -16.32 11.02 5.63
N THR A 83 -15.44 11.41 4.72
CA THR A 83 -15.02 12.81 4.62
C THR A 83 -15.86 13.61 3.62
N GLY A 84 -16.59 12.91 2.74
CA GLY A 84 -17.32 13.56 1.67
C GLY A 84 -16.45 14.09 0.57
N ASN A 85 -15.18 13.69 0.53
CA ASN A 85 -14.21 14.17 -0.45
C ASN A 85 -13.65 13.02 -1.25
N LYS A 86 -13.50 13.21 -2.55
CA LYS A 86 -12.82 12.25 -3.40
C LYS A 86 -11.33 12.48 -3.32
N ILE A 87 -10.58 11.39 -3.21
CA ILE A 87 -9.12 11.48 -3.18
C ILE A 87 -8.63 11.38 -4.61
N MET A 88 -7.81 12.33 -5.02
CA MET A 88 -7.32 12.38 -6.38
C MET A 88 -6.15 11.42 -6.56
N LEU A 89 -6.06 10.81 -7.73
CA LEU A 89 -4.88 10.06 -8.11
C LEU A 89 -3.74 11.04 -8.40
N THR A 90 -2.51 10.53 -8.33
CA THR A 90 -1.34 11.36 -8.64
C THR A 90 -1.45 12.00 -10.02
N GLU A 91 -1.94 11.24 -11.00
CA GLU A 91 -2.13 11.75 -12.34
C GLU A 91 -3.09 12.91 -12.38
N ASP A 92 -4.16 12.82 -11.59
CA ASP A 92 -5.15 13.90 -11.56
C ASP A 92 -4.57 15.16 -10.96
N ILE A 93 -3.76 15.00 -9.91
CA ILE A 93 -3.10 16.15 -9.27
C ILE A 93 -2.17 16.82 -10.26
N ARG A 94 -1.39 16.03 -11.00
CA ARG A 94 -0.48 16.59 -12.00
C ARG A 94 -1.24 17.37 -13.05
N THR A 95 -2.37 16.84 -13.52
CA THR A 95 -3.18 17.49 -14.53
C THR A 95 -3.73 18.81 -14.01
N VAL A 96 -4.28 18.81 -12.80
CA VAL A 96 -4.87 20.02 -12.22
C VAL A 96 -3.82 21.11 -12.03
N LEU A 97 -2.61 20.72 -11.61
CA LEU A 97 -1.55 21.68 -11.38
C LEU A 97 -0.76 22.04 -12.62
N GLY A 98 -1.09 21.47 -13.77
CA GLY A 98 -0.38 21.73 -15.00
C GLY A 98 1.01 21.13 -15.07
N MET A 99 1.28 20.12 -14.26
CA MET A 99 2.59 19.46 -14.25
C MET A 99 2.65 18.40 -15.33
N LYS A 100 3.86 18.13 -15.81
CA LYS A 100 4.07 17.12 -16.83
C LYS A 100 4.65 15.83 -16.30
#